data_12d7f14257a2fd921a3985014e3deb8b
#
_entry.id   12d7f14257a2fd921a3985014e3deb8b
#
_cell.length_a   1.000
_cell.length_b   1.000
_cell.length_c   1.000
_cell.angle_alpha   90.00
_cell.angle_beta   90.00
_cell.angle_gamma   90.00
#
_symmetry.space_group_name_H-M   'P 1'
#
loop_
_entity.id
_entity.type
_entity.pdbx_description
1 polymer ?
#
loop_
_entity_poly.entity_id
_entity_poly.type
_entity_poly.pdbx_seq_one_letter_code
_entity_poly.pdbx_strand_id
1 'polypeptide(L)'
;MIAPEPLTEVENKDMKLIAAMSGGVDSAVAAARAKEAGHEVIGVHLALSKNPKKYRSGARGCCTIEDSHDARRAADVIGIPFYIWDMSDEFHENVVENFLAEYAAGNTPNPCLRCNEKIKFAAVLDRAKAMGFDGVVTGHYAQTRDIDSQRLLYRAVDSGKDQSYVLAVLNQEQLNGAHFPLGDTTKDNVRIEAKSRGLSVALKPDSHDICFVPSGDNAGWLRERLGSQVGDIVDEAGNKLGEHNGAYTFTIGQRRGLALSVPEKTGEPRYVLKVEPVNNRVVVGVKADLAIHEVSGLSPIWCGPKPSGQKSGFIQVRAHGSAHSCKYFLDESGPLPELKAIVDQPIYGLATGQ
;
A
#
# COMPACT_ATOMS: atom_id res chain seq x y z
N MET A 1 16.04 4.59 -24.84
CA MET A 1 15.20 3.44 -24.45
C MET A 1 15.89 2.20 -24.97
N ILE A 2 16.51 1.43 -24.09
CA ILE A 2 17.09 0.13 -24.41
C ILE A 2 15.93 -0.87 -24.28
N ALA A 3 15.61 -1.58 -25.35
CA ALA A 3 14.64 -2.65 -25.33
C ALA A 3 15.12 -3.73 -24.34
N PRO A 4 14.25 -4.30 -23.50
CA PRO A 4 14.67 -5.35 -22.59
C PRO A 4 15.07 -6.59 -23.38
N GLU A 5 16.26 -7.13 -23.10
CA GLU A 5 16.66 -8.43 -23.59
C GLU A 5 15.66 -9.50 -23.15
N PRO A 6 15.41 -10.53 -23.99
CA PRO A 6 14.51 -11.62 -23.62
C PRO A 6 15.06 -12.32 -22.37
N LEU A 7 14.12 -12.63 -21.46
CA LEU A 7 14.36 -13.31 -20.20
C LEU A 7 15.15 -14.61 -20.45
N THR A 8 16.34 -14.73 -19.88
CA THR A 8 17.01 -16.03 -19.73
C THR A 8 16.12 -16.92 -18.89
N GLU A 9 15.89 -18.14 -19.35
CA GLU A 9 15.15 -19.19 -18.61
C GLU A 9 15.78 -19.33 -17.23
N VAL A 10 15.05 -18.84 -16.21
CA VAL A 10 15.36 -19.17 -14.82
C VAL A 10 15.09 -20.66 -14.67
N GLU A 11 16.07 -21.44 -14.21
CA GLU A 11 15.88 -22.84 -13.86
C GLU A 11 14.60 -22.95 -13.02
N ASN A 12 13.62 -23.62 -13.58
CA ASN A 12 12.30 -23.80 -12.99
C ASN A 12 12.43 -24.82 -11.86
N LYS A 13 12.91 -24.36 -10.68
CA LYS A 13 12.98 -25.20 -9.48
C LYS A 13 11.56 -25.36 -8.98
N ASP A 14 11.09 -26.60 -8.86
CA ASP A 14 9.81 -26.91 -8.22
C ASP A 14 9.83 -26.38 -6.78
N MET A 15 9.07 -25.31 -6.53
CA MET A 15 8.98 -24.68 -5.22
C MET A 15 7.69 -25.09 -4.51
N LYS A 16 7.72 -25.05 -3.19
CA LYS A 16 6.53 -25.14 -2.34
C LYS A 16 6.08 -23.72 -1.98
N LEU A 17 4.91 -23.31 -2.44
CA LEU A 17 4.44 -21.94 -2.32
C LEU A 17 3.10 -21.83 -1.61
N ILE A 18 2.95 -20.80 -0.79
CA ILE A 18 1.67 -20.39 -0.22
C ILE A 18 1.09 -19.28 -1.06
N ALA A 19 -0.07 -19.52 -1.66
CA ALA A 19 -0.83 -18.47 -2.35
C ALA A 19 -1.74 -17.74 -1.36
N ALA A 20 -1.46 -16.46 -1.09
CA ALA A 20 -2.32 -15.61 -0.26
C ALA A 20 -3.57 -15.19 -1.04
N MET A 21 -4.69 -15.86 -0.78
CA MET A 21 -5.95 -15.73 -1.52
C MET A 21 -6.94 -14.83 -0.78
N SER A 22 -7.11 -13.61 -1.25
CA SER A 22 -8.02 -12.62 -0.65
C SER A 22 -9.50 -12.79 -1.05
N GLY A 23 -9.81 -13.72 -1.97
CA GLY A 23 -11.14 -13.84 -2.57
C GLY A 23 -11.38 -12.87 -3.73
N GLY A 24 -10.35 -12.18 -4.20
CA GLY A 24 -10.37 -11.35 -5.41
C GLY A 24 -9.81 -12.09 -6.63
N VAL A 25 -10.07 -11.53 -7.83
CA VAL A 25 -9.66 -12.13 -9.12
C VAL A 25 -8.14 -12.24 -9.22
N ASP A 26 -7.39 -11.24 -8.75
CA ASP A 26 -5.94 -11.18 -8.88
C ASP A 26 -5.25 -12.30 -8.10
N SER A 27 -5.63 -12.49 -6.83
CA SER A 27 -5.06 -13.55 -6.00
C SER A 27 -5.39 -14.95 -6.51
N ALA A 28 -6.59 -15.13 -7.11
CA ALA A 28 -7.00 -16.40 -7.71
C ALA A 28 -6.17 -16.74 -8.96
N VAL A 29 -5.98 -15.76 -9.86
CA VAL A 29 -5.17 -15.97 -11.08
C VAL A 29 -3.69 -16.15 -10.71
N ALA A 30 -3.17 -15.41 -9.72
CA ALA A 30 -1.79 -15.59 -9.26
C ALA A 30 -1.55 -17.01 -8.73
N ALA A 31 -2.48 -17.56 -7.94
CA ALA A 31 -2.42 -18.94 -7.45
C ALA A 31 -2.46 -19.96 -8.61
N ALA A 32 -3.34 -19.73 -9.60
CA ALA A 32 -3.45 -20.61 -10.77
C ALA A 32 -2.16 -20.62 -11.60
N ARG A 33 -1.57 -19.44 -11.87
CA ARG A 33 -0.30 -19.34 -12.60
C ARG A 33 0.85 -20.03 -11.86
N ALA A 34 0.93 -19.87 -10.55
CA ALA A 34 1.98 -20.54 -9.76
C ALA A 34 1.86 -22.07 -9.85
N LYS A 35 0.63 -22.61 -9.79
CA LYS A 35 0.41 -24.05 -9.96
C LYS A 35 0.75 -24.54 -11.39
N GLU A 36 0.34 -23.78 -12.40
CA GLU A 36 0.62 -24.12 -13.81
C GLU A 36 2.10 -24.04 -14.16
N ALA A 37 2.87 -23.21 -13.43
CA ALA A 37 4.32 -23.17 -13.51
C ALA A 37 5.02 -24.40 -12.90
N GLY A 38 4.25 -25.37 -12.36
CA GLY A 38 4.77 -26.63 -11.81
C GLY A 38 5.05 -26.61 -10.32
N HIS A 39 4.73 -25.53 -9.61
CA HIS A 39 4.98 -25.44 -8.17
C HIS A 39 3.94 -26.22 -7.35
N GLU A 40 4.36 -26.73 -6.19
CA GLU A 40 3.45 -27.23 -5.15
C GLU A 40 2.81 -26.05 -4.43
N VAL A 41 1.51 -25.81 -4.66
CA VAL A 41 0.82 -24.61 -4.15
C VAL A 41 -0.30 -24.99 -3.19
N ILE A 42 -0.38 -24.32 -2.05
CA ILE A 42 -1.56 -24.30 -1.19
C ILE A 42 -2.15 -22.89 -1.16
N GLY A 43 -3.49 -22.80 -1.15
CA GLY A 43 -4.21 -21.53 -0.96
C GLY A 43 -4.40 -21.22 0.53
N VAL A 44 -4.12 -19.99 0.92
CA VAL A 44 -4.35 -19.51 2.29
C VAL A 44 -5.13 -18.20 2.26
N HIS A 45 -6.28 -18.18 2.92
CA HIS A 45 -7.02 -16.96 3.21
C HIS A 45 -6.60 -16.42 4.57
N LEU A 46 -6.20 -15.16 4.62
CA LEU A 46 -5.82 -14.48 5.87
C LEU A 46 -7.07 -13.85 6.48
N ALA A 47 -7.54 -14.38 7.62
CA ALA A 47 -8.59 -13.75 8.40
C ALA A 47 -7.99 -12.60 9.22
N LEU A 48 -8.19 -11.36 8.80
CA LEU A 48 -7.59 -10.15 9.38
C LEU A 48 -8.51 -9.44 10.37
N SER A 49 -9.72 -9.95 10.63
CA SER A 49 -10.70 -9.32 11.54
C SER A 49 -11.34 -10.32 12.46
N LYS A 50 -11.38 -10.00 13.77
CA LYS A 50 -12.12 -10.78 14.80
C LYS A 50 -13.63 -10.69 14.67
N ASN A 51 -14.17 -9.66 13.98
CA ASN A 51 -15.60 -9.41 13.82
C ASN A 51 -16.03 -9.29 12.36
N PRO A 52 -15.94 -10.35 11.56
CA PRO A 52 -16.28 -10.32 10.13
C PRO A 52 -17.75 -9.95 9.87
N LYS A 53 -18.65 -10.08 10.87
CA LYS A 53 -20.07 -9.70 10.75
C LYS A 53 -20.33 -8.19 10.76
N LYS A 54 -19.46 -7.38 11.38
CA LYS A 54 -19.60 -5.91 11.41
C LYS A 54 -19.33 -5.24 10.04
N TYR A 55 -18.69 -5.95 9.12
CA TYR A 55 -18.28 -5.45 7.81
C TYR A 55 -19.21 -5.87 6.66
N ARG A 56 -20.44 -6.34 6.98
CA ARG A 56 -21.33 -7.02 6.03
C ARG A 56 -22.14 -6.15 5.09
N SER A 57 -22.30 -4.87 5.32
CA SER A 57 -23.17 -4.05 4.47
C SER A 57 -22.36 -3.20 3.49
N GLY A 58 -22.07 -3.76 2.31
CA GLY A 58 -21.50 -3.02 1.17
C GLY A 58 -20.01 -2.72 1.27
N ALA A 59 -19.31 -3.22 2.28
CA ALA A 59 -17.87 -3.01 2.44
C ALA A 59 -17.09 -3.82 1.38
N ARG A 60 -16.27 -3.11 0.61
CA ARG A 60 -15.37 -3.67 -0.41
C ARG A 60 -14.00 -4.05 0.19
N GLY A 61 -13.98 -4.52 1.44
CA GLY A 61 -12.77 -4.96 2.14
C GLY A 61 -12.44 -6.42 1.87
N CYS A 62 -11.18 -6.81 2.00
CA CYS A 62 -10.66 -8.16 1.71
C CYS A 62 -10.78 -9.16 2.88
N CYS A 63 -11.76 -9.01 3.79
CA CYS A 63 -11.84 -9.82 5.03
C CYS A 63 -13.26 -10.23 5.40
N THR A 64 -14.16 -10.38 4.43
CA THR A 64 -15.52 -10.87 4.68
C THR A 64 -15.57 -12.40 4.63
N ILE A 65 -16.63 -12.98 5.19
CA ILE A 65 -16.90 -14.43 5.06
C ILE A 65 -17.11 -14.81 3.60
N GLU A 66 -17.74 -13.92 2.82
CA GLU A 66 -17.94 -14.07 1.38
C GLU A 66 -16.62 -14.14 0.62
N ASP A 67 -15.63 -13.31 1.00
CA ASP A 67 -14.28 -13.34 0.41
C ASP A 67 -13.57 -14.68 0.68
N SER A 68 -13.70 -15.22 1.89
CA SER A 68 -13.17 -16.54 2.23
C SER A 68 -13.83 -17.66 1.41
N HIS A 69 -15.16 -17.58 1.21
CA HIS A 69 -15.88 -18.54 0.35
C HIS A 69 -15.48 -18.41 -1.12
N ASP A 70 -15.27 -17.17 -1.62
CA ASP A 70 -14.80 -16.93 -2.98
C ASP A 70 -13.39 -17.50 -3.17
N ALA A 71 -12.49 -17.29 -2.20
CA ALA A 71 -11.14 -17.83 -2.21
C ALA A 71 -11.14 -19.38 -2.22
N ARG A 72 -12.01 -20.01 -1.40
CA ARG A 72 -12.17 -21.47 -1.37
C ARG A 72 -12.66 -21.99 -2.71
N ARG A 73 -13.72 -21.39 -3.28
CA ARG A 73 -14.23 -21.81 -4.61
C ARG A 73 -13.18 -21.69 -5.70
N ALA A 74 -12.38 -20.61 -5.66
CA ALA A 74 -11.28 -20.44 -6.59
C ALA A 74 -10.20 -21.53 -6.40
N ALA A 75 -9.83 -21.86 -5.16
CA ALA A 75 -8.88 -22.92 -4.85
C ALA A 75 -9.39 -24.30 -5.33
N ASP A 76 -10.68 -24.59 -5.15
CA ASP A 76 -11.32 -25.83 -5.65
C ASP A 76 -11.24 -25.93 -7.18
N VAL A 77 -11.53 -24.85 -7.90
CA VAL A 77 -11.41 -24.78 -9.38
C VAL A 77 -9.97 -24.98 -9.83
N ILE A 78 -9.00 -24.33 -9.15
CA ILE A 78 -7.57 -24.46 -9.43
C ILE A 78 -7.08 -25.87 -9.06
N GLY A 79 -7.75 -26.55 -8.13
CA GLY A 79 -7.38 -27.88 -7.61
C GLY A 79 -6.18 -27.82 -6.66
N ILE A 80 -6.15 -26.85 -5.75
CA ILE A 80 -5.14 -26.72 -4.68
C ILE A 80 -5.78 -26.85 -3.30
N PRO A 81 -5.08 -27.40 -2.29
CA PRO A 81 -5.52 -27.37 -0.89
C PRO A 81 -5.76 -25.94 -0.42
N PHE A 82 -6.75 -25.74 0.45
CA PHE A 82 -7.11 -24.40 0.93
C PHE A 82 -7.27 -24.38 2.44
N TYR A 83 -6.66 -23.36 3.08
CA TYR A 83 -6.68 -23.14 4.51
C TYR A 83 -7.07 -21.71 4.84
N ILE A 84 -7.53 -21.49 6.07
CA ILE A 84 -7.76 -20.16 6.64
C ILE A 84 -6.79 -20.00 7.80
N TRP A 85 -6.01 -18.92 7.77
CA TRP A 85 -5.14 -18.55 8.87
C TRP A 85 -5.71 -17.34 9.58
N ASP A 86 -5.92 -17.46 10.88
CA ASP A 86 -6.25 -16.33 11.72
C ASP A 86 -4.97 -15.49 11.95
N MET A 87 -4.99 -14.27 11.46
CA MET A 87 -3.95 -13.26 11.59
C MET A 87 -4.54 -11.97 12.19
N SER A 88 -5.69 -12.08 12.86
CA SER A 88 -6.45 -10.92 13.32
C SER A 88 -5.75 -10.16 14.44
N ASP A 89 -5.04 -10.83 15.32
CA ASP A 89 -4.29 -10.19 16.39
C ASP A 89 -3.06 -9.46 15.86
N GLU A 90 -2.24 -10.14 15.05
CA GLU A 90 -1.05 -9.55 14.43
C GLU A 90 -1.42 -8.37 13.52
N PHE A 91 -2.53 -8.49 12.78
CA PHE A 91 -3.02 -7.40 11.93
C PHE A 91 -3.49 -6.20 12.76
N HIS A 92 -4.24 -6.44 13.83
CA HIS A 92 -4.72 -5.37 14.70
C HIS A 92 -3.53 -4.62 15.31
N GLU A 93 -2.60 -5.33 15.92
CA GLU A 93 -1.42 -4.75 16.60
C GLU A 93 -0.51 -3.99 15.62
N ASN A 94 -0.16 -4.62 14.50
CA ASN A 94 0.86 -4.07 13.61
C ASN A 94 0.32 -3.08 12.58
N VAL A 95 -0.97 -3.17 12.20
CA VAL A 95 -1.54 -2.35 11.14
C VAL A 95 -2.57 -1.37 11.67
N VAL A 96 -3.58 -1.84 12.43
CA VAL A 96 -4.68 -0.98 12.87
C VAL A 96 -4.24 -0.01 13.96
N GLU A 97 -3.52 -0.47 14.98
CA GLU A 97 -3.01 0.39 16.05
C GLU A 97 -1.97 1.38 15.53
N ASN A 98 -1.06 0.93 14.66
CA ASN A 98 -0.11 1.83 14.01
C ASN A 98 -0.83 2.91 13.19
N PHE A 99 -1.87 2.55 12.43
CA PHE A 99 -2.66 3.49 11.66
C PHE A 99 -3.32 4.56 12.54
N LEU A 100 -3.89 4.15 13.68
CA LEU A 100 -4.47 5.08 14.65
C LEU A 100 -3.42 6.00 15.28
N ALA A 101 -2.27 5.45 15.68
CA ALA A 101 -1.18 6.21 16.28
C ALA A 101 -0.61 7.26 15.31
N GLU A 102 -0.42 6.90 14.04
CA GLU A 102 0.07 7.82 13.02
C GLU A 102 -0.92 8.98 12.76
N TYR A 103 -2.23 8.69 12.66
CA TYR A 103 -3.22 9.76 12.54
C TYR A 103 -3.31 10.63 13.79
N ALA A 104 -3.20 10.06 14.99
CA ALA A 104 -3.13 10.82 16.22
C ALA A 104 -1.88 11.72 16.28
N ALA A 105 -0.78 11.32 15.64
CA ALA A 105 0.42 12.11 15.48
C ALA A 105 0.35 13.16 14.33
N GLY A 106 -0.76 13.20 13.56
CA GLY A 106 -0.96 14.12 12.43
C GLY A 106 -0.36 13.65 11.11
N ASN A 107 0.10 12.41 11.04
CA ASN A 107 0.58 11.79 9.82
C ASN A 107 -0.58 11.24 8.98
N THR A 108 -0.31 10.95 7.71
CA THR A 108 -1.25 10.30 6.80
C THR A 108 -0.67 8.97 6.32
N PRO A 109 -0.78 7.91 7.14
CA PRO A 109 -0.16 6.62 6.82
C PRO A 109 -0.88 5.89 5.69
N ASN A 110 -0.12 5.10 4.93
CA ASN A 110 -0.69 4.10 4.03
C ASN A 110 -0.63 2.71 4.69
N PRO A 111 -1.76 2.17 5.18
CA PRO A 111 -1.76 0.90 5.92
C PRO A 111 -1.37 -0.30 5.06
N CYS A 112 -1.46 -0.19 3.72
CA CYS A 112 -1.03 -1.27 2.82
C CYS A 112 0.47 -1.51 2.86
N LEU A 113 1.28 -0.45 3.05
CA LEU A 113 2.73 -0.58 3.28
C LEU A 113 2.99 -1.46 4.51
N ARG A 114 2.36 -1.10 5.63
CA ARG A 114 2.52 -1.80 6.89
C ARG A 114 2.01 -3.25 6.84
N CYS A 115 0.86 -3.48 6.16
CA CYS A 115 0.32 -4.81 5.95
C CYS A 115 1.26 -5.70 5.11
N ASN A 116 1.84 -5.17 4.05
CA ASN A 116 2.81 -5.92 3.26
C ASN A 116 4.08 -6.20 4.05
N GLU A 117 4.64 -5.20 4.74
CA GLU A 117 5.85 -5.32 5.54
C GLU A 117 5.71 -6.34 6.67
N LYS A 118 4.65 -6.22 7.50
CA LYS A 118 4.53 -6.94 8.78
C LYS A 118 3.67 -8.21 8.71
N ILE A 119 2.68 -8.24 7.83
CA ILE A 119 1.75 -9.38 7.77
C ILE A 119 2.10 -10.30 6.60
N LYS A 120 1.95 -9.86 5.35
CA LYS A 120 2.06 -10.74 4.19
C LYS A 120 3.49 -11.26 3.97
N PHE A 121 4.50 -10.40 4.14
CA PHE A 121 5.90 -10.74 3.85
C PHE A 121 6.81 -10.75 5.10
N ALA A 122 6.22 -10.74 6.31
CA ALA A 122 6.88 -11.15 7.54
C ALA A 122 6.13 -12.33 8.16
N ALA A 123 5.06 -12.08 8.93
CA ALA A 123 4.37 -13.14 9.69
C ALA A 123 3.92 -14.34 8.82
N VAL A 124 3.35 -14.08 7.62
CA VAL A 124 2.93 -15.16 6.71
C VAL A 124 4.14 -15.90 6.11
N LEU A 125 5.19 -15.14 5.69
CA LEU A 125 6.39 -15.74 5.11
C LEU A 125 7.17 -16.56 6.16
N ASP A 126 7.31 -16.05 7.38
CA ASP A 126 7.97 -16.77 8.47
C ASP A 126 7.23 -18.06 8.81
N ARG A 127 5.90 -18.02 8.88
CA ARG A 127 5.07 -19.19 9.08
C ARG A 127 5.16 -20.18 7.92
N ALA A 128 5.22 -19.68 6.68
CA ALA A 128 5.44 -20.48 5.48
C ALA A 128 6.78 -21.23 5.56
N LYS A 129 7.87 -20.52 5.84
CA LYS A 129 9.21 -21.11 6.02
C LYS A 129 9.26 -22.15 7.13
N ALA A 130 8.63 -21.87 8.27
CA ALA A 130 8.54 -22.83 9.39
C ALA A 130 7.80 -24.13 9.03
N MET A 131 6.90 -24.08 8.05
CA MET A 131 6.17 -25.23 7.51
C MET A 131 6.87 -25.89 6.31
N GLY A 132 8.07 -25.43 5.92
CA GLY A 132 8.85 -25.97 4.81
C GLY A 132 8.42 -25.47 3.43
N PHE A 133 7.75 -24.32 3.35
CA PHE A 133 7.48 -23.64 2.09
C PHE A 133 8.60 -22.65 1.75
N ASP A 134 8.84 -22.46 0.44
CA ASP A 134 9.90 -21.62 -0.08
C ASP A 134 9.51 -20.14 -0.16
N GLY A 135 8.20 -19.83 -0.30
CA GLY A 135 7.74 -18.46 -0.45
C GLY A 135 6.23 -18.27 -0.47
N VAL A 136 5.85 -17.02 -0.71
CA VAL A 136 4.45 -16.55 -0.74
C VAL A 136 4.13 -15.93 -2.10
N VAL A 137 3.08 -16.44 -2.75
CA VAL A 137 2.51 -15.90 -3.98
C VAL A 137 1.39 -14.93 -3.63
N THR A 138 1.37 -13.78 -4.27
CA THR A 138 0.29 -12.80 -4.11
C THR A 138 -0.18 -12.25 -5.45
N GLY A 139 -1.39 -11.70 -5.48
CA GLY A 139 -1.96 -11.03 -6.65
C GLY A 139 -1.49 -9.60 -6.86
N HIS A 140 -0.33 -9.21 -6.33
CA HIS A 140 0.21 -7.87 -6.58
C HIS A 140 0.74 -7.72 -8.00
N TYR A 141 0.51 -6.53 -8.57
CA TYR A 141 1.08 -6.12 -9.84
C TYR A 141 2.44 -5.47 -9.58
N ALA A 142 3.49 -6.25 -9.65
CA ALA A 142 4.89 -5.84 -9.60
C ALA A 142 5.74 -6.93 -10.26
N GLN A 143 6.97 -6.63 -10.62
CA GLN A 143 7.92 -7.61 -11.14
C GLN A 143 9.12 -7.73 -10.21
N THR A 144 9.72 -8.92 -10.16
CA THR A 144 11.02 -9.13 -9.53
C THR A 144 11.99 -9.70 -10.55
N ARG A 145 13.28 -9.34 -10.45
CA ARG A 145 14.35 -9.87 -11.28
C ARG A 145 15.55 -10.16 -10.39
N ASP A 146 16.19 -11.29 -10.64
CA ASP A 146 17.42 -11.66 -9.95
C ASP A 146 18.62 -11.15 -10.79
N ILE A 147 19.37 -10.20 -10.21
CA ILE A 147 20.56 -9.58 -10.83
C ILE A 147 21.68 -9.56 -9.79
N ASP A 148 22.87 -10.09 -10.14
CA ASP A 148 24.03 -10.12 -9.26
C ASP A 148 23.74 -10.68 -7.84
N SER A 149 22.97 -11.77 -7.78
CA SER A 149 22.54 -12.43 -6.52
C SER A 149 21.63 -11.59 -5.62
N GLN A 150 21.06 -10.50 -6.13
CA GLN A 150 20.05 -9.68 -5.47
C GLN A 150 18.74 -9.75 -6.21
N ARG A 151 17.63 -9.88 -5.48
CA ARG A 151 16.30 -9.79 -6.05
C ARG A 151 15.84 -8.33 -6.05
N LEU A 152 15.65 -7.78 -7.24
CA LEU A 152 15.26 -6.39 -7.45
C LEU A 152 13.77 -6.28 -7.71
N LEU A 153 13.14 -5.25 -7.14
CA LEU A 153 11.74 -4.92 -7.39
C LEU A 153 11.60 -3.96 -8.57
N TYR A 154 10.69 -4.28 -9.49
CA TYR A 154 10.37 -3.48 -10.66
C TYR A 154 8.88 -3.17 -10.72
N ARG A 155 8.54 -2.10 -11.45
CA ARG A 155 7.14 -1.76 -11.76
C ARG A 155 6.48 -2.84 -12.60
N ALA A 156 5.16 -2.96 -12.47
CA ALA A 156 4.35 -3.78 -13.34
C ALA A 156 4.27 -3.21 -14.76
N VAL A 157 3.94 -4.07 -15.72
CA VAL A 157 3.63 -3.68 -17.11
C VAL A 157 2.36 -2.82 -17.15
N ASP A 158 1.34 -3.15 -16.36
CA ASP A 158 0.15 -2.33 -16.20
C ASP A 158 0.44 -1.15 -15.25
N SER A 159 0.77 0.01 -15.82
CA SER A 159 1.08 1.21 -15.05
C SER A 159 -0.10 1.74 -14.24
N GLY A 160 -1.35 1.46 -14.66
CA GLY A 160 -2.58 1.83 -13.95
C GLY A 160 -2.87 0.93 -12.74
N LYS A 161 -2.21 -0.22 -12.67
CA LYS A 161 -2.36 -1.21 -11.58
C LYS A 161 -1.05 -1.46 -10.83
N ASP A 162 0.04 -0.79 -11.19
CA ASP A 162 1.33 -0.95 -10.53
C ASP A 162 1.24 -0.79 -9.02
N GLN A 163 1.71 -1.79 -8.29
CA GLN A 163 1.70 -1.87 -6.83
C GLN A 163 3.13 -1.94 -6.25
N SER A 164 4.14 -1.68 -7.06
CA SER A 164 5.52 -1.65 -6.58
C SER A 164 5.74 -0.64 -5.43
N TYR A 165 4.97 0.45 -5.39
CA TYR A 165 4.99 1.42 -4.31
C TYR A 165 4.71 0.78 -2.94
N VAL A 166 3.63 -0.01 -2.83
CA VAL A 166 3.27 -0.64 -1.54
C VAL A 166 4.11 -1.86 -1.20
N LEU A 167 4.97 -2.31 -2.11
CA LEU A 167 5.94 -3.38 -1.93
C LEU A 167 7.36 -2.86 -1.66
N ALA A 168 7.61 -1.56 -1.85
CA ALA A 168 8.93 -0.95 -1.67
C ALA A 168 9.43 -0.93 -0.21
N VAL A 169 8.64 -1.44 0.72
CA VAL A 169 8.97 -1.64 2.14
C VAL A 169 9.60 -3.01 2.41
N LEU A 170 9.69 -3.88 1.41
CA LEU A 170 10.22 -5.24 1.57
C LEU A 170 11.75 -5.22 1.55
N ASN A 171 12.36 -5.86 2.54
CA ASN A 171 13.80 -6.11 2.54
C ASN A 171 14.15 -7.27 1.59
N GLN A 172 15.45 -7.53 1.38
CA GLN A 172 15.93 -8.58 0.47
C GLN A 172 15.44 -9.98 0.86
N GLU A 173 15.38 -10.30 2.14
CA GLU A 173 14.89 -11.60 2.62
C GLU A 173 13.41 -11.80 2.27
N GLN A 174 12.60 -10.75 2.48
CA GLN A 174 11.17 -10.73 2.14
C GLN A 174 10.96 -10.80 0.62
N LEU A 175 11.76 -10.04 -0.15
CA LEU A 175 11.70 -10.09 -1.63
C LEU A 175 12.06 -11.46 -2.17
N ASN A 176 13.06 -12.13 -1.61
CA ASN A 176 13.48 -13.48 -2.02
C ASN A 176 12.35 -14.51 -1.85
N GLY A 177 11.51 -14.34 -0.82
CA GLY A 177 10.34 -15.20 -0.59
C GLY A 177 9.04 -14.70 -1.24
N ALA A 178 9.06 -13.58 -1.98
CA ALA A 178 7.86 -12.98 -2.57
C ALA A 178 7.75 -13.30 -4.07
N HIS A 179 6.55 -13.73 -4.50
CA HIS A 179 6.27 -14.08 -5.90
C HIS A 179 5.06 -13.29 -6.40
N PHE A 180 5.22 -12.58 -7.53
CA PHE A 180 4.23 -11.69 -8.13
C PHE A 180 3.91 -12.11 -9.58
N PRO A 181 3.12 -13.18 -9.79
CA PRO A 181 2.89 -13.72 -11.14
C PRO A 181 2.13 -12.80 -12.10
N LEU A 182 1.58 -11.66 -11.61
CA LEU A 182 0.78 -10.74 -12.40
C LEU A 182 1.53 -9.51 -12.90
N GLY A 183 2.82 -9.38 -12.57
CA GLY A 183 3.59 -8.17 -12.90
C GLY A 183 3.82 -7.95 -14.39
N ASP A 184 3.75 -9.00 -15.18
CA ASP A 184 3.99 -9.02 -16.63
C ASP A 184 2.73 -8.86 -17.49
N THR A 185 1.56 -8.65 -16.88
CA THR A 185 0.27 -8.64 -17.57
C THR A 185 -0.63 -7.47 -17.14
N THR A 186 -1.63 -7.18 -17.97
CA THR A 186 -2.62 -6.14 -17.67
C THR A 186 -3.82 -6.71 -16.90
N LYS A 187 -4.51 -5.84 -16.16
CA LYS A 187 -5.73 -6.21 -15.43
C LYS A 187 -6.82 -6.82 -16.32
N ASP A 188 -6.97 -6.28 -17.53
CA ASP A 188 -7.96 -6.81 -18.48
C ASP A 188 -7.64 -8.25 -18.88
N ASN A 189 -6.36 -8.53 -19.15
CA ASN A 189 -5.90 -9.89 -19.44
C ASN A 189 -6.12 -10.83 -18.24
N VAL A 190 -5.86 -10.39 -17.02
CA VAL A 190 -6.13 -11.17 -15.80
C VAL A 190 -7.62 -11.53 -15.69
N ARG A 191 -8.53 -10.61 -16.02
CA ARG A 191 -9.98 -10.88 -16.02
C ARG A 191 -10.39 -11.87 -17.12
N ILE A 192 -9.82 -11.76 -18.34
CA ILE A 192 -10.03 -12.70 -19.43
C ILE A 192 -9.56 -14.10 -19.02
N GLU A 193 -8.37 -14.18 -18.45
CA GLU A 193 -7.75 -15.40 -17.97
C GLU A 193 -8.58 -16.04 -16.84
N ALA A 194 -9.05 -15.26 -15.86
CA ALA A 194 -9.93 -15.74 -14.80
C ALA A 194 -11.23 -16.35 -15.36
N LYS A 195 -11.82 -15.68 -16.37
CA LYS A 195 -13.03 -16.18 -17.05
C LYS A 195 -12.77 -17.50 -17.80
N SER A 196 -11.66 -17.61 -18.53
CA SER A 196 -11.29 -18.83 -19.27
C SER A 196 -11.04 -20.03 -18.35
N ARG A 197 -10.59 -19.78 -17.11
CA ARG A 197 -10.40 -20.79 -16.06
C ARG A 197 -11.69 -21.15 -15.32
N GLY A 198 -12.82 -20.49 -15.59
CA GLY A 198 -14.07 -20.71 -14.87
C GLY A 198 -14.07 -20.18 -13.45
N LEU A 199 -13.21 -19.22 -13.12
CA LEU A 199 -13.17 -18.58 -11.80
C LEU A 199 -14.35 -17.63 -11.63
N SER A 200 -15.22 -17.89 -10.65
CA SER A 200 -16.43 -17.11 -10.37
C SER A 200 -16.14 -15.64 -10.03
N VAL A 201 -14.91 -15.35 -9.56
CA VAL A 201 -14.45 -14.01 -9.18
C VAL A 201 -14.03 -13.13 -10.36
N ALA A 202 -14.10 -13.61 -11.62
CA ALA A 202 -13.65 -12.89 -12.81
C ALA A 202 -14.28 -11.49 -12.97
N LEU A 203 -15.55 -11.33 -12.59
CA LEU A 203 -16.29 -10.06 -12.66
C LEU A 203 -16.39 -9.33 -11.33
N LYS A 204 -15.75 -9.85 -10.28
CA LYS A 204 -15.76 -9.18 -8.95
C LYS A 204 -15.07 -7.81 -9.05
N PRO A 205 -15.70 -6.74 -8.51
CA PRO A 205 -15.08 -5.43 -8.48
C PRO A 205 -13.75 -5.43 -7.69
N ASP A 206 -12.85 -4.53 -8.08
CA ASP A 206 -11.59 -4.35 -7.34
C ASP A 206 -11.87 -3.73 -5.97
N SER A 207 -11.04 -4.06 -4.97
CA SER A 207 -11.03 -3.36 -3.69
C SER A 207 -10.37 -2.00 -3.86
N HIS A 208 -11.04 -0.93 -3.44
CA HIS A 208 -10.57 0.45 -3.63
C HIS A 208 -10.25 1.18 -2.33
N ASP A 209 -10.72 0.68 -1.19
CA ASP A 209 -10.65 1.37 0.10
C ASP A 209 -9.74 0.62 1.08
N ILE A 210 -9.48 1.27 2.22
CA ILE A 210 -8.77 0.65 3.35
C ILE A 210 -9.58 -0.56 3.83
N CYS A 211 -9.00 -1.73 3.79
CA CYS A 211 -9.68 -3.01 3.95
C CYS A 211 -10.41 -3.19 5.30
N PHE A 212 -9.99 -2.48 6.34
CA PHE A 212 -10.59 -2.53 7.67
C PHE A 212 -11.48 -1.33 8.01
N VAL A 213 -11.71 -0.41 7.05
CA VAL A 213 -12.68 0.70 7.16
C VAL A 213 -13.93 0.35 6.35
N PRO A 214 -15.02 -0.13 6.99
CA PRO A 214 -16.11 -0.81 6.28
C PRO A 214 -16.91 0.07 5.33
N SER A 215 -17.04 1.36 5.64
CA SER A 215 -17.89 2.30 4.90
C SER A 215 -17.13 3.15 3.88
N GLY A 216 -15.80 3.06 3.82
CA GLY A 216 -14.96 4.02 3.12
C GLY A 216 -14.94 5.41 3.81
N ASP A 217 -15.68 5.60 4.91
CA ASP A 217 -15.66 6.81 5.74
C ASP A 217 -14.49 6.72 6.75
N ASN A 218 -13.29 7.02 6.27
CA ASN A 218 -12.10 7.03 7.12
C ASN A 218 -12.21 8.04 8.27
N ALA A 219 -12.78 9.22 8.00
CA ALA A 219 -12.95 10.27 9.02
C ALA A 219 -13.92 9.85 10.14
N GLY A 220 -15.05 9.24 9.79
CA GLY A 220 -16.00 8.69 10.76
C GLY A 220 -15.40 7.55 11.58
N TRP A 221 -14.68 6.64 10.92
CA TRP A 221 -14.00 5.52 11.56
C TRP A 221 -12.92 5.97 12.56
N LEU A 222 -12.15 7.00 12.20
CA LEU A 222 -11.16 7.61 13.09
C LEU A 222 -11.85 8.30 14.29
N ARG A 223 -12.93 9.07 14.06
CA ARG A 223 -13.67 9.73 15.15
C ARG A 223 -14.24 8.74 16.17
N GLU A 224 -14.74 7.59 15.72
CA GLU A 224 -15.26 6.54 16.62
C GLU A 224 -14.17 6.03 17.59
N ARG A 225 -12.89 6.06 17.18
CA ARG A 225 -11.76 5.48 17.94
C ARG A 225 -10.90 6.50 18.66
N LEU A 226 -10.67 7.64 18.06
CA LEU A 226 -9.84 8.71 18.63
C LEU A 226 -10.67 9.76 19.38
N GLY A 227 -11.99 9.65 19.32
CA GLY A 227 -12.91 10.60 19.93
C GLY A 227 -13.12 11.84 19.05
N SER A 228 -13.98 12.76 19.49
CA SER A 228 -14.22 14.03 18.82
C SER A 228 -13.79 15.17 19.72
N GLN A 229 -12.95 16.03 19.22
CA GLN A 229 -12.46 17.20 19.95
C GLN A 229 -12.54 18.43 19.04
N VAL A 230 -13.27 19.44 19.49
CA VAL A 230 -13.35 20.72 18.77
C VAL A 230 -11.98 21.40 18.74
N GLY A 231 -11.58 21.84 17.57
CA GLY A 231 -10.33 22.56 17.34
C GLY A 231 -10.48 23.65 16.29
N ASP A 232 -9.46 24.47 16.13
CA ASP A 232 -9.49 25.62 15.24
C ASP A 232 -8.86 25.33 13.89
N ILE A 233 -9.48 25.86 12.83
CA ILE A 233 -8.86 26.04 11.52
C ILE A 233 -8.37 27.48 11.45
N VAL A 234 -7.07 27.64 11.21
CA VAL A 234 -6.40 28.96 11.21
C VAL A 234 -5.63 29.20 9.91
N ASP A 235 -5.36 30.48 9.60
CA ASP A 235 -4.35 30.82 8.60
C ASP A 235 -2.92 30.74 9.17
N GLU A 236 -1.90 30.99 8.36
CA GLU A 236 -0.49 30.98 8.79
C GLU A 236 -0.16 32.06 9.83
N ALA A 237 -0.94 33.14 9.87
CA ALA A 237 -0.81 34.19 10.89
C ALA A 237 -1.51 33.82 12.23
N GLY A 238 -2.21 32.68 12.28
CA GLY A 238 -2.95 32.21 13.44
C GLY A 238 -4.35 32.77 13.59
N ASN A 239 -4.88 33.48 12.58
CA ASN A 239 -6.25 33.97 12.60
C ASN A 239 -7.24 32.81 12.40
N LYS A 240 -8.24 32.73 13.28
CA LYS A 240 -9.28 31.71 13.21
C LYS A 240 -10.19 31.92 11.99
N LEU A 241 -10.34 30.87 11.18
CA LEU A 241 -11.14 30.86 9.96
C LEU A 241 -12.34 29.92 10.04
N GLY A 242 -12.30 28.95 10.97
CA GLY A 242 -13.34 27.95 11.15
C GLY A 242 -13.04 27.03 12.32
N GLU A 243 -13.84 25.99 12.46
CA GLU A 243 -13.70 24.95 13.47
C GLU A 243 -13.80 23.56 12.85
N HIS A 244 -13.26 22.56 13.54
CA HIS A 244 -13.35 21.16 13.18
C HIS A 244 -13.56 20.28 14.42
N ASN A 245 -13.86 18.99 14.22
CA ASN A 245 -14.13 18.02 15.30
C ASN A 245 -13.01 16.95 15.43
N GLY A 246 -11.76 17.33 15.16
CA GLY A 246 -10.58 16.48 15.24
C GLY A 246 -9.59 16.76 14.11
N ALA A 247 -8.40 17.29 14.45
CA ALA A 247 -7.36 17.65 13.47
C ALA A 247 -6.90 16.42 12.65
N TYR A 248 -6.91 15.24 13.25
CA TYR A 248 -6.54 13.95 12.62
C TYR A 248 -7.44 13.56 11.42
N THR A 249 -8.60 14.22 11.21
CA THR A 249 -9.45 13.96 10.06
C THR A 249 -9.02 14.72 8.80
N PHE A 250 -8.01 15.55 8.92
CA PHE A 250 -7.47 16.36 7.81
C PHE A 250 -6.15 15.80 7.30
N THR A 251 -5.91 16.04 6.01
CA THR A 251 -4.68 15.64 5.33
C THR A 251 -4.07 16.83 4.62
N ILE A 252 -2.74 16.96 4.63
CA ILE A 252 -2.01 18.02 3.91
C ILE A 252 -2.39 17.97 2.43
N GLY A 253 -2.70 19.14 1.84
CA GLY A 253 -3.19 19.28 0.48
C GLY A 253 -4.70 19.12 0.32
N GLN A 254 -5.45 18.79 1.39
CA GLN A 254 -6.91 18.72 1.34
C GLN A 254 -7.52 20.10 1.05
N ARG A 255 -8.44 20.13 0.08
CA ARG A 255 -9.17 21.35 -0.32
C ARG A 255 -10.62 21.33 0.13
N ARG A 256 -11.27 20.16 0.13
CA ARG A 256 -12.72 20.03 0.38
C ARG A 256 -12.99 19.72 1.86
N GLY A 257 -14.18 20.10 2.35
CA GLY A 257 -14.60 19.77 3.71
C GLY A 257 -13.98 20.63 4.80
N LEU A 258 -13.41 21.80 4.43
CA LEU A 258 -12.79 22.70 5.41
C LEU A 258 -13.80 23.55 6.17
N ALA A 259 -15.05 23.72 5.67
CA ALA A 259 -16.14 24.47 6.32
C ALA A 259 -15.69 25.87 6.81
N LEU A 260 -14.92 26.60 5.99
CA LEU A 260 -14.38 27.91 6.36
C LEU A 260 -15.46 28.98 6.30
N SER A 261 -15.50 29.84 7.33
CA SER A 261 -16.40 31.00 7.42
C SER A 261 -15.85 32.23 6.68
N VAL A 262 -14.54 32.27 6.44
CA VAL A 262 -13.85 33.41 5.83
C VAL A 262 -13.15 32.96 4.54
N PRO A 263 -13.56 33.44 3.36
CA PRO A 263 -12.86 33.13 2.11
C PRO A 263 -11.47 33.80 2.06
N GLU A 264 -10.60 33.32 1.16
CA GLU A 264 -9.34 33.99 0.87
C GLU A 264 -9.57 35.36 0.22
N LYS A 265 -8.79 36.38 0.58
CA LYS A 265 -8.92 37.73 0.04
C LYS A 265 -8.71 37.81 -1.47
N THR A 266 -7.87 36.93 -2.00
CA THR A 266 -7.59 36.79 -3.44
C THR A 266 -8.65 35.99 -4.18
N GLY A 267 -9.62 35.38 -3.49
CA GLY A 267 -10.58 34.43 -4.06
C GLY A 267 -10.03 33.06 -4.40
N GLU A 268 -8.77 32.79 -4.10
CA GLU A 268 -8.13 31.48 -4.29
C GLU A 268 -8.66 30.45 -3.29
N PRO A 269 -8.73 29.17 -3.68
CA PRO A 269 -9.07 28.11 -2.74
C PRO A 269 -7.98 27.93 -1.65
N ARG A 270 -8.43 27.66 -0.43
CA ARG A 270 -7.54 27.28 0.66
C ARG A 270 -7.32 25.77 0.70
N TYR A 271 -6.14 25.38 1.15
CA TYR A 271 -5.67 24.00 1.30
C TYR A 271 -5.12 23.79 2.70
N VAL A 272 -5.20 22.60 3.24
CA VAL A 272 -4.52 22.23 4.47
C VAL A 272 -3.02 22.24 4.21
N LEU A 273 -2.29 23.09 4.92
CA LEU A 273 -0.84 23.20 4.86
C LEU A 273 -0.18 22.35 5.96
N LYS A 274 -0.80 22.32 7.15
CA LYS A 274 -0.25 21.64 8.32
C LYS A 274 -1.37 21.13 9.23
N VAL A 275 -1.15 19.96 9.79
CA VAL A 275 -1.98 19.39 10.87
C VAL A 275 -1.15 19.44 12.15
N GLU A 276 -1.66 20.04 13.21
CA GLU A 276 -1.00 20.18 14.50
C GLU A 276 -1.79 19.45 15.61
N PRO A 277 -1.56 18.14 15.79
CA PRO A 277 -2.39 17.30 16.66
C PRO A 277 -2.33 17.75 18.13
N VAL A 278 -1.16 18.12 18.61
CA VAL A 278 -0.95 18.56 20.02
C VAL A 278 -1.83 19.76 20.36
N ASN A 279 -1.95 20.70 19.41
CA ASN A 279 -2.76 21.92 19.57
C ASN A 279 -4.20 21.72 19.10
N ASN A 280 -4.52 20.53 18.58
CA ASN A 280 -5.77 20.22 17.87
C ASN A 280 -6.15 21.31 16.85
N ARG A 281 -5.19 21.69 15.99
CA ARG A 281 -5.29 22.82 15.07
C ARG A 281 -4.92 22.42 13.65
N VAL A 282 -5.63 22.98 12.68
CA VAL A 282 -5.36 22.82 11.24
C VAL A 282 -4.99 24.16 10.64
N VAL A 283 -3.82 24.24 10.01
CA VAL A 283 -3.34 25.46 9.34
C VAL A 283 -3.69 25.36 7.86
N VAL A 284 -4.28 26.40 7.30
CA VAL A 284 -4.67 26.46 5.89
C VAL A 284 -4.05 27.68 5.19
N GLY A 285 -3.75 27.55 3.89
CA GLY A 285 -3.20 28.61 3.07
C GLY A 285 -3.45 28.37 1.59
N VAL A 286 -2.74 29.07 0.71
CA VAL A 286 -2.91 28.96 -0.75
C VAL A 286 -2.11 27.79 -1.31
N LYS A 287 -2.39 27.38 -2.55
CA LYS A 287 -1.74 26.25 -3.20
C LYS A 287 -0.21 26.40 -3.29
N ALA A 288 0.28 27.61 -3.47
CA ALA A 288 1.70 27.89 -3.59
C ALA A 288 2.50 27.44 -2.36
N ASP A 289 1.89 27.55 -1.16
CA ASP A 289 2.52 27.22 0.11
C ASP A 289 2.70 25.69 0.32
N LEU A 290 2.07 24.88 -0.53
CA LEU A 290 2.23 23.42 -0.56
C LEU A 290 3.43 22.95 -1.39
N ALA A 291 4.15 23.86 -2.06
CA ALA A 291 5.24 23.50 -2.95
C ALA A 291 6.46 22.97 -2.16
N ILE A 292 6.86 21.74 -2.45
CA ILE A 292 8.02 21.07 -1.83
C ILE A 292 9.03 20.75 -2.92
N HIS A 293 10.29 21.16 -2.70
CA HIS A 293 11.41 20.92 -3.62
C HIS A 293 12.36 19.83 -3.13
N GLU A 294 12.30 19.49 -1.85
CA GLU A 294 13.11 18.44 -1.23
C GLU A 294 12.21 17.49 -0.45
N VAL A 295 12.43 16.19 -0.65
CA VAL A 295 11.72 15.11 0.06
C VAL A 295 12.74 14.28 0.81
N SER A 296 12.46 14.01 2.07
CA SER A 296 13.28 13.19 2.94
C SER A 296 12.54 11.93 3.36
N GLY A 297 13.27 10.80 3.40
CA GLY A 297 12.81 9.53 3.95
C GLY A 297 13.80 8.95 4.93
N LEU A 298 13.36 8.70 6.17
CA LEU A 298 14.20 8.12 7.22
C LEU A 298 14.27 6.60 7.08
N SER A 299 15.42 6.02 7.45
CA SER A 299 15.64 4.57 7.49
C SER A 299 15.23 3.85 6.19
N PRO A 300 15.78 4.24 5.03
CA PRO A 300 15.39 3.70 3.74
C PRO A 300 15.67 2.21 3.64
N ILE A 301 14.74 1.47 3.03
CA ILE A 301 14.88 0.05 2.66
C ILE A 301 15.21 -0.03 1.17
N TRP A 302 16.10 -0.96 0.82
CA TRP A 302 16.57 -1.10 -0.57
C TRP A 302 15.98 -2.35 -1.21
N CYS A 303 15.12 -2.14 -2.21
CA CYS A 303 14.63 -3.18 -3.11
C CYS A 303 15.51 -3.37 -4.33
N GLY A 304 16.77 -2.94 -4.23
CA GLY A 304 17.80 -2.96 -5.24
C GLY A 304 19.14 -2.49 -4.67
N PRO A 305 20.15 -2.19 -5.50
CA PRO A 305 21.46 -1.74 -5.03
C PRO A 305 21.35 -0.43 -4.25
N LYS A 306 22.00 -0.37 -3.07
CA LYS A 306 22.16 0.87 -2.31
C LYS A 306 22.93 1.90 -3.15
N PRO A 307 22.42 3.14 -3.30
CA PRO A 307 23.11 4.14 -4.11
C PRO A 307 24.42 4.59 -3.44
N SER A 308 25.46 4.74 -4.25
CA SER A 308 26.70 5.41 -3.87
C SER A 308 26.71 6.82 -4.48
N GLY A 309 26.87 7.86 -3.64
CA GLY A 309 26.84 9.25 -4.07
C GLY A 309 25.48 9.71 -4.60
N GLN A 310 25.47 10.84 -5.29
CA GLN A 310 24.25 11.40 -5.88
C GLN A 310 23.90 10.68 -7.19
N LYS A 311 22.63 10.32 -7.34
CA LYS A 311 22.07 9.68 -8.52
C LYS A 311 20.91 10.49 -9.09
N SER A 312 20.59 10.30 -10.37
CA SER A 312 19.36 10.80 -10.99
C SER A 312 18.35 9.67 -11.09
N GLY A 313 17.07 10.00 -10.90
CA GLY A 313 16.00 9.03 -10.96
C GLY A 313 14.63 9.68 -10.82
N PHE A 314 13.68 8.90 -10.30
CA PHE A 314 12.32 9.35 -10.08
C PHE A 314 11.88 9.03 -8.66
N ILE A 315 11.10 9.93 -8.05
CA ILE A 315 10.45 9.71 -6.77
C ILE A 315 8.93 9.64 -6.96
N GLN A 316 8.30 8.68 -6.30
CA GLN A 316 6.85 8.58 -6.18
C GLN A 316 6.49 8.66 -4.71
N VAL A 317 5.62 9.62 -4.36
CA VAL A 317 5.28 9.94 -2.96
C VAL A 317 3.89 9.45 -2.55
N ARG A 318 3.16 8.81 -3.45
CA ARG A 318 1.81 8.25 -3.20
C ARG A 318 1.58 7.03 -4.05
N ALA A 319 0.79 6.07 -3.55
CA ALA A 319 0.47 4.83 -4.26
C ALA A 319 -0.11 5.06 -5.68
N HIS A 320 -0.95 6.08 -5.84
CA HIS A 320 -1.55 6.48 -7.13
C HIS A 320 -1.01 7.84 -7.60
N GLY A 321 0.21 8.20 -7.21
CA GLY A 321 0.85 9.45 -7.60
C GLY A 321 1.70 9.30 -8.86
N SER A 322 1.97 10.43 -9.52
CA SER A 322 2.94 10.51 -10.60
C SER A 322 4.36 10.32 -10.06
N ALA A 323 5.26 9.79 -10.88
CA ALA A 323 6.68 9.80 -10.61
C ALA A 323 7.28 11.15 -11.03
N HIS A 324 8.07 11.77 -10.14
CA HIS A 324 8.71 13.07 -10.34
C HIS A 324 10.20 12.86 -10.54
N SER A 325 10.80 13.48 -11.55
CA SER A 325 12.25 13.43 -11.76
C SER A 325 12.97 14.14 -10.61
N CYS A 326 14.07 13.55 -10.16
CA CYS A 326 14.83 14.06 -9.03
C CYS A 326 16.30 13.66 -9.09
N LYS A 327 17.11 14.34 -8.32
CA LYS A 327 18.42 13.88 -7.86
C LYS A 327 18.28 13.39 -6.43
N TYR A 328 18.82 12.21 -6.14
CA TYR A 328 18.75 11.64 -4.81
C TYR A 328 20.09 11.13 -4.31
N PHE A 329 20.28 11.12 -3.01
CA PHE A 329 21.46 10.60 -2.34
C PHE A 329 21.12 10.15 -0.91
N LEU A 330 21.95 9.27 -0.38
CA LEU A 330 21.85 8.81 1.00
C LEU A 330 22.72 9.69 1.88
N ASP A 331 22.12 10.28 2.91
CA ASP A 331 22.80 11.02 3.97
C ASP A 331 22.92 10.14 5.21
N GLU A 332 24.15 9.78 5.57
CA GLU A 332 24.47 8.94 6.73
C GLU A 332 25.16 9.77 7.85
N SER A 333 25.14 11.09 7.77
CA SER A 333 25.77 11.98 8.76
C SER A 333 24.97 12.10 10.05
N GLY A 334 23.68 11.79 10.02
CA GLY A 334 22.77 11.84 11.15
C GLY A 334 22.71 10.53 11.96
N PRO A 335 21.87 10.50 13.03
CA PRO A 335 21.68 9.30 13.86
C PRO A 335 20.98 8.15 13.14
N LEU A 336 20.20 8.44 12.10
CA LEU A 336 19.55 7.49 11.22
C LEU A 336 19.89 7.84 9.76
N PRO A 337 20.08 6.84 8.89
CA PRO A 337 20.24 7.08 7.46
C PRO A 337 19.01 7.79 6.90
N GLU A 338 19.21 8.79 6.07
CA GLU A 338 18.17 9.59 5.43
C GLU A 338 18.37 9.60 3.92
N LEU A 339 17.33 9.18 3.17
CA LEU A 339 17.29 9.36 1.73
C LEU A 339 16.77 10.77 1.43
N LYS A 340 17.57 11.59 0.79
CA LYS A 340 17.18 12.93 0.32
C LYS A 340 16.98 12.94 -1.17
N ALA A 341 15.87 13.53 -1.62
CA ALA A 341 15.55 13.68 -3.03
C ALA A 341 15.20 15.15 -3.33
N ILE A 342 15.96 15.75 -4.25
CA ILE A 342 15.73 17.11 -4.75
C ILE A 342 14.99 16.97 -6.08
N VAL A 343 13.75 17.42 -6.14
CA VAL A 343 12.90 17.28 -7.32
C VAL A 343 13.10 18.42 -8.31
N ASP A 344 13.04 18.10 -9.60
CA ASP A 344 13.21 19.11 -10.67
C ASP A 344 12.02 20.07 -10.75
N GLN A 345 10.83 19.61 -10.36
CA GLN A 345 9.60 20.41 -10.27
C GLN A 345 8.95 20.18 -8.92
N PRO A 346 8.33 21.21 -8.30
CA PRO A 346 7.76 21.09 -6.97
C PRO A 346 6.64 20.05 -6.90
N ILE A 347 6.62 19.30 -5.80
CA ILE A 347 5.54 18.41 -5.42
C ILE A 347 4.59 19.18 -4.50
N TYR A 348 3.29 19.07 -4.74
CA TYR A 348 2.28 19.78 -3.96
C TYR A 348 1.52 18.85 -3.02
N GLY A 349 1.44 19.23 -1.75
CA GLY A 349 0.62 18.55 -0.76
C GLY A 349 1.16 17.18 -0.35
N LEU A 350 2.48 17.03 -0.23
CA LEU A 350 3.09 15.86 0.40
C LEU A 350 2.72 15.83 1.89
N ALA A 351 2.13 14.74 2.34
CA ALA A 351 1.86 14.51 3.74
C ALA A 351 2.92 13.61 4.38
N THR A 352 3.26 13.87 5.63
CA THR A 352 4.13 12.98 6.41
C THR A 352 3.48 11.61 6.61
N GLY A 353 4.28 10.55 6.62
CA GLY A 353 3.82 9.17 6.80
C GLY A 353 3.41 8.44 5.51
N GLN A 354 3.54 9.10 4.38
CA GLN A 354 3.27 8.51 3.06
C GLN A 354 4.47 7.75 2.50
#